data_e81c5d588df61899f5dbee2e712ae98d
#
_entry.id   e81c5d588df61899f5dbee2e712ae98d
#
_cell.length_a   1.000
_cell.length_b   1.000
_cell.length_c   1.000
_cell.angle_alpha   90.00
_cell.angle_beta   90.00
_cell.angle_gamma   90.00
#
_symmetry.space_group_name_H-M   'P 1'
#
loop_
_entity.id
_entity.type
_entity.pdbx_description
1 polymer ?
#
loop_
_entity_poly.entity_id
_entity_poly.type
_entity_poly.pdbx_seq_one_letter_code
_entity_poly.pdbx_strand_id
1 'polypeptide(L)'
;MRGDDDWIKALARRAVDAGYKSITLTVDSSFYGNRERLSPTQLALRNVPERDFQKGITWDTVKLVQDTIGEVPFIVKGIMTAEDAAIAVEHKVDCVYISNHGGRQLDHVYGNIDTLPEIVEAVDGRCQIIIDGGFTRAGDMLKAIALGADAVAIGRLQAWALGAGNAEGLIKCLELLEIEIERTMGLLGVTSLDQLNPSYVGPAMPVRLPHEHSAFPHLPDDRIA
;
A
#
# COMPACT_ATOMS: atom_id res chain seq x y z
N MET A 1 16.09 0.29 4.12
CA MET A 1 17.34 -0.50 4.10
C MET A 1 18.31 0.14 5.06
N ARG A 2 19.27 -0.58 5.54
CA ARG A 2 20.29 -0.10 6.49
C ARG A 2 21.64 -0.67 6.03
N GLY A 3 22.68 0.17 5.90
CA GLY A 3 24.00 -0.28 5.50
C GLY A 3 24.33 -0.09 4.01
N ASP A 4 25.46 -0.66 3.61
CA ASP A 4 26.01 -0.65 2.26
C ASP A 4 25.45 -1.80 1.38
N ASP A 5 25.96 -1.89 0.16
CA ASP A 5 25.56 -2.93 -0.80
C ASP A 5 25.78 -4.35 -0.26
N ASP A 6 26.82 -4.58 0.51
CA ASP A 6 27.11 -5.92 1.06
C ASP A 6 26.10 -6.28 2.14
N TRP A 7 25.68 -5.31 2.97
CA TRP A 7 24.61 -5.50 3.94
C TRP A 7 23.27 -5.79 3.24
N ILE A 8 22.97 -5.06 2.16
CA ILE A 8 21.74 -5.26 1.36
C ILE A 8 21.71 -6.68 0.79
N LYS A 9 22.81 -7.11 0.15
CA LYS A 9 22.96 -8.47 -0.41
C LYS A 9 22.82 -9.53 0.67
N ALA A 10 23.48 -9.35 1.82
CA ALA A 10 23.40 -10.30 2.92
C ALA A 10 21.98 -10.46 3.46
N LEU A 11 21.24 -9.34 3.61
CA LEU A 11 19.85 -9.38 4.05
C LEU A 11 18.93 -10.04 3.02
N ALA A 12 19.09 -9.71 1.73
CA ALA A 12 18.32 -10.27 0.65
C ALA A 12 18.52 -11.80 0.54
N ARG A 13 19.77 -12.26 0.57
CA ARG A 13 20.12 -13.70 0.59
C ARG A 13 19.51 -14.41 1.79
N ARG A 14 19.62 -13.84 2.99
CA ARG A 14 19.02 -14.42 4.20
C ARG A 14 17.50 -14.59 4.08
N ALA A 15 16.82 -13.66 3.42
CA ALA A 15 15.39 -13.79 3.18
C ALA A 15 15.07 -14.91 2.18
N VAL A 16 15.85 -15.01 1.09
CA VAL A 16 15.70 -16.10 0.11
C VAL A 16 15.95 -17.45 0.78
N ASP A 17 17.04 -17.59 1.55
CA ASP A 17 17.40 -18.81 2.26
C ASP A 17 16.34 -19.21 3.31
N ALA A 18 15.66 -18.23 3.90
CA ALA A 18 14.54 -18.45 4.81
C ALA A 18 13.23 -18.84 4.10
N GLY A 19 13.21 -18.91 2.77
CA GLY A 19 12.08 -19.37 1.96
C GLY A 19 10.98 -18.33 1.73
N TYR A 20 11.28 -17.03 1.87
CA TYR A 20 10.34 -15.97 1.50
C TYR A 20 10.00 -16.05 0.01
N LYS A 21 8.72 -15.82 -0.32
CA LYS A 21 8.17 -15.99 -1.66
C LYS A 21 8.23 -14.72 -2.51
N SER A 22 8.55 -13.60 -1.91
CA SER A 22 8.80 -12.33 -2.59
C SER A 22 9.65 -11.42 -1.71
N ILE A 23 10.33 -10.48 -2.34
CA ILE A 23 11.11 -9.44 -1.65
C ILE A 23 10.56 -8.08 -2.05
N THR A 24 10.28 -7.23 -1.07
CA THR A 24 9.78 -5.88 -1.30
C THR A 24 10.81 -4.84 -0.90
N LEU A 25 11.16 -3.95 -1.84
CA LEU A 25 11.96 -2.77 -1.58
C LEU A 25 11.04 -1.55 -1.42
N THR A 26 11.09 -0.91 -0.25
CA THR A 26 10.35 0.32 0.02
C THR A 26 11.21 1.53 -0.34
N VAL A 27 10.73 2.37 -1.28
CA VAL A 27 11.51 3.49 -1.85
C VAL A 27 11.02 4.87 -1.41
N ASP A 28 9.82 4.99 -0.86
CA ASP A 28 9.21 6.25 -0.41
C ASP A 28 9.72 6.75 0.96
N SER A 29 10.72 6.12 1.53
CA SER A 29 11.22 6.41 2.88
C SER A 29 12.64 6.98 2.89
N SER A 30 13.06 7.61 1.79
CA SER A 30 14.37 8.28 1.67
C SER A 30 14.57 9.35 2.74
N PHE A 31 13.51 10.06 3.07
CA PHE A 31 13.41 10.98 4.19
C PHE A 31 12.24 10.60 5.08
N TYR A 32 12.31 10.93 6.36
CA TYR A 32 11.15 10.77 7.23
C TYR A 32 10.24 11.98 7.11
N GLY A 33 8.98 11.74 6.78
CA GLY A 33 7.93 12.76 6.78
C GLY A 33 7.72 13.35 8.18
N ASN A 34 7.25 14.58 8.23
CA ASN A 34 6.89 15.26 9.47
C ASN A 34 5.73 14.51 10.13
N ARG A 35 5.94 14.05 11.35
CA ARG A 35 4.94 13.33 12.15
C ARG A 35 4.65 14.10 13.43
N GLU A 36 3.88 15.15 13.30
CA GLU A 36 3.61 16.12 14.36
C GLU A 36 2.99 15.51 15.62
N ARG A 37 2.28 14.38 15.47
CA ARG A 37 1.70 13.64 16.61
C ARG A 37 2.71 12.81 17.42
N LEU A 38 3.97 12.76 16.99
CA LEU A 38 5.01 12.06 17.75
C LEU A 38 5.47 12.92 18.91
N SER A 39 5.70 12.27 20.07
CA SER A 39 6.33 12.93 21.20
C SER A 39 7.74 13.44 20.83
N PRO A 40 8.25 14.49 21.50
CA PRO A 40 9.63 14.99 21.27
C PRO A 40 10.68 13.90 21.38
N THR A 41 10.52 12.94 22.30
CA THR A 41 11.42 11.81 22.47
C THR A 41 11.38 10.87 21.25
N GLN A 42 10.22 10.60 20.69
CA GLN A 42 10.07 9.77 19.48
C GLN A 42 10.64 10.47 18.24
N LEU A 43 10.53 11.81 18.17
CA LEU A 43 11.16 12.63 17.13
C LEU A 43 12.69 12.60 17.24
N ALA A 44 13.24 12.73 18.44
CA ALA A 44 14.68 12.67 18.68
C ALA A 44 15.28 11.32 18.28
N LEU A 45 14.60 10.21 18.53
CA LEU A 45 15.02 8.88 18.14
C LEU A 45 15.01 8.65 16.61
N ARG A 46 14.35 9.51 15.83
CA ARG A 46 14.29 9.45 14.36
C ARG A 46 15.39 10.24 13.67
N ASN A 47 15.89 11.28 14.30
CA ASN A 47 16.96 12.14 13.77
C ASN A 47 18.35 11.54 14.04
N VAL A 48 18.49 10.22 13.98
CA VAL A 48 19.78 9.57 14.14
C VAL A 48 20.55 9.73 12.83
N PRO A 49 21.76 10.33 12.85
CA PRO A 49 22.59 10.56 11.64
C PRO A 49 22.87 9.31 10.82
N GLU A 50 22.83 8.13 11.46
CA GLU A 50 23.07 6.82 10.85
C GLU A 50 21.94 6.34 9.88
N ARG A 51 20.94 7.16 9.59
CA ARG A 51 19.81 6.80 8.71
C ARG A 51 19.91 7.36 7.28
N ASP A 52 21.03 7.94 6.93
CA ASP A 52 21.25 8.53 5.60
C ASP A 52 21.36 7.49 4.46
N PHE A 53 21.53 6.22 4.81
CA PHE A 53 21.59 5.11 3.84
C PHE A 53 20.31 4.99 2.97
N GLN A 54 19.14 5.41 3.45
CA GLN A 54 17.90 5.37 2.67
C GLN A 54 17.89 6.41 1.55
N LYS A 55 18.62 7.51 1.72
CA LYS A 55 18.79 8.55 0.69
C LYS A 55 19.58 8.07 -0.52
N GLY A 56 20.38 7.02 -0.36
CA GLY A 56 21.20 6.43 -1.41
C GLY A 56 20.48 5.36 -2.25
N ILE A 57 19.18 5.11 -2.00
CA ILE A 57 18.42 4.14 -2.81
C ILE A 57 18.19 4.72 -4.21
N THR A 58 18.63 4.01 -5.23
CA THR A 58 18.49 4.35 -6.63
C THR A 58 17.99 3.12 -7.41
N TRP A 59 17.77 3.28 -8.71
CA TRP A 59 17.45 2.16 -9.59
C TRP A 59 18.59 1.12 -9.69
N ASP A 60 19.84 1.52 -9.45
CA ASP A 60 20.96 0.58 -9.30
C ASP A 60 20.78 -0.33 -8.08
N THR A 61 20.20 0.20 -7.01
CA THR A 61 19.84 -0.61 -5.83
C THR A 61 18.74 -1.63 -6.15
N VAL A 62 17.77 -1.27 -6.97
CA VAL A 62 16.75 -2.20 -7.48
C VAL A 62 17.44 -3.37 -8.20
N LYS A 63 18.32 -3.05 -9.15
CA LYS A 63 19.09 -4.06 -9.89
C LYS A 63 19.96 -4.93 -8.97
N LEU A 64 20.63 -4.32 -8.01
CA LEU A 64 21.46 -5.03 -7.02
C LEU A 64 20.65 -6.08 -6.25
N VAL A 65 19.44 -5.73 -5.82
CA VAL A 65 18.58 -6.66 -5.09
C VAL A 65 18.09 -7.77 -6.01
N GLN A 66 17.63 -7.46 -7.22
CA GLN A 66 17.19 -8.45 -8.21
C GLN A 66 18.31 -9.45 -8.53
N ASP A 67 19.52 -8.97 -8.84
CA ASP A 67 20.69 -9.83 -9.11
C ASP A 67 21.04 -10.73 -7.90
N THR A 68 20.69 -10.32 -6.69
CA THR A 68 20.98 -11.06 -5.46
C THR A 68 19.97 -12.13 -5.15
N ILE A 69 18.66 -11.87 -5.44
CA ILE A 69 17.56 -12.77 -5.08
C ILE A 69 17.23 -13.77 -6.19
N GLY A 70 17.73 -13.57 -7.40
CA GLY A 70 17.50 -14.46 -8.55
C GLY A 70 16.04 -14.51 -8.96
N GLU A 71 15.46 -15.71 -9.02
CA GLU A 71 14.08 -15.95 -9.49
C GLU A 71 12.98 -15.59 -8.47
N VAL A 72 13.34 -15.09 -7.29
CA VAL A 72 12.34 -14.71 -6.28
C VAL A 72 11.65 -13.41 -6.72
N PRO A 73 10.31 -13.36 -6.79
CA PRO A 73 9.57 -12.17 -7.21
C PRO A 73 9.96 -10.91 -6.43
N PHE A 74 10.15 -9.82 -7.17
CA PHE A 74 10.61 -8.55 -6.63
C PHE A 74 9.56 -7.45 -6.76
N ILE A 75 9.29 -6.79 -5.66
CA ILE A 75 8.26 -5.75 -5.53
C ILE A 75 8.91 -4.42 -5.19
N VAL A 76 8.56 -3.35 -5.89
CA VAL A 76 8.96 -1.98 -5.53
C VAL A 76 7.75 -1.26 -4.93
N LYS A 77 7.85 -0.88 -3.65
CA LYS A 77 6.79 -0.22 -2.89
C LYS A 77 7.09 1.26 -2.67
N GLY A 78 6.07 2.09 -2.91
CA GLY A 78 6.18 3.55 -2.75
C GLY A 78 6.13 4.29 -4.09
N ILE A 79 5.62 3.64 -5.11
CA ILE A 79 5.39 4.23 -6.44
C ILE A 79 4.07 5.00 -6.41
N MET A 80 4.09 6.25 -6.91
CA MET A 80 2.93 7.15 -6.90
C MET A 80 2.70 7.85 -8.23
N THR A 81 3.54 7.62 -9.24
CA THR A 81 3.44 8.26 -10.55
C THR A 81 3.53 7.24 -11.69
N ALA A 82 2.94 7.58 -12.81
CA ALA A 82 3.02 6.76 -14.03
C ALA A 82 4.46 6.64 -14.54
N GLU A 83 5.26 7.71 -14.41
CA GLU A 83 6.66 7.75 -14.83
C GLU A 83 7.51 6.75 -14.05
N ASP A 84 7.40 6.74 -12.70
CA ASP A 84 8.15 5.79 -11.87
C ASP A 84 7.66 4.35 -12.11
N ALA A 85 6.37 4.15 -12.35
CA ALA A 85 5.82 2.85 -12.70
C ALA A 85 6.39 2.34 -14.05
N ALA A 86 6.48 3.19 -15.06
CA ALA A 86 7.09 2.84 -16.33
C ALA A 86 8.57 2.45 -16.18
N ILE A 87 9.33 3.20 -15.39
CA ILE A 87 10.74 2.87 -15.10
C ILE A 87 10.84 1.54 -14.34
N ALA A 88 9.96 1.29 -13.37
CA ALA A 88 9.92 0.02 -12.64
C ALA A 88 9.70 -1.17 -13.59
N VAL A 89 8.79 -1.02 -14.56
CA VAL A 89 8.57 -2.02 -15.61
C VAL A 89 9.80 -2.23 -16.49
N GLU A 90 10.51 -1.16 -16.88
CA GLU A 90 11.77 -1.26 -17.64
C GLU A 90 12.84 -2.03 -16.85
N HIS A 91 12.85 -1.86 -15.54
CA HIS A 91 13.70 -2.63 -14.61
C HIS A 91 13.19 -4.06 -14.35
N LYS A 92 12.10 -4.49 -14.99
CA LYS A 92 11.54 -5.84 -14.90
C LYS A 92 11.18 -6.22 -13.45
N VAL A 93 10.57 -5.30 -12.70
CA VAL A 93 10.00 -5.66 -11.40
C VAL A 93 8.75 -6.51 -11.63
N ASP A 94 8.51 -7.48 -10.76
CA ASP A 94 7.35 -8.37 -10.86
C ASP A 94 6.05 -7.69 -10.38
N CYS A 95 6.20 -6.67 -9.54
CA CYS A 95 5.05 -5.95 -9.01
C CYS A 95 5.41 -4.49 -8.63
N VAL A 96 4.56 -3.58 -9.08
CA VAL A 96 4.51 -2.19 -8.62
C VAL A 96 3.54 -2.09 -7.45
N TYR A 97 3.99 -1.56 -6.32
CA TYR A 97 3.17 -1.38 -5.15
C TYR A 97 2.92 0.13 -4.91
N ILE A 98 1.70 0.57 -5.28
CA ILE A 98 1.26 1.96 -5.13
C ILE A 98 1.06 2.27 -3.66
N SER A 99 1.81 3.24 -3.15
CA SER A 99 1.76 3.63 -1.74
C SER A 99 2.36 5.02 -1.53
N ASN A 100 1.63 5.87 -0.81
CA ASN A 100 2.14 7.11 -0.22
C ASN A 100 2.42 6.95 1.29
N HIS A 101 2.60 5.69 1.75
CA HIS A 101 2.82 5.34 3.15
C HIS A 101 1.68 5.80 4.09
N GLY A 102 0.46 5.86 3.56
CA GLY A 102 -0.71 6.35 4.28
C GLY A 102 -0.67 7.86 4.56
N GLY A 103 -0.07 8.65 3.65
CA GLY A 103 0.12 10.09 3.78
C GLY A 103 1.16 10.48 4.86
N ARG A 104 2.06 9.55 5.24
CA ARG A 104 2.99 9.75 6.37
C ARG A 104 4.40 10.16 5.93
N GLN A 105 4.67 10.23 4.64
CA GLN A 105 5.95 10.63 4.07
C GLN A 105 5.84 12.00 3.40
N LEU A 106 5.52 12.09 2.14
CA LEU A 106 5.23 13.36 1.48
C LEU A 106 3.75 13.70 1.71
N ASP A 107 3.48 14.93 2.12
CA ASP A 107 2.11 15.44 2.30
C ASP A 107 1.65 16.22 1.05
N HIS A 108 0.36 16.53 0.99
CA HIS A 108 -0.25 17.27 -0.13
C HIS A 108 -0.12 16.59 -1.50
N VAL A 109 -0.10 15.25 -1.50
CA VAL A 109 -0.13 14.43 -2.72
C VAL A 109 -1.52 13.87 -2.96
N TYR A 110 -1.75 13.33 -4.15
CA TYR A 110 -2.99 12.62 -4.48
C TYR A 110 -3.20 11.40 -3.56
N GLY A 111 -4.46 11.01 -3.38
CA GLY A 111 -4.79 9.70 -2.82
C GLY A 111 -4.32 8.59 -3.74
N ASN A 112 -3.91 7.46 -3.18
CA ASN A 112 -3.36 6.36 -3.99
C ASN A 112 -4.36 5.85 -5.04
N ILE A 113 -5.65 5.86 -4.71
CA ILE A 113 -6.71 5.46 -5.65
C ILE A 113 -6.83 6.41 -6.84
N ASP A 114 -6.48 7.68 -6.67
CA ASP A 114 -6.56 8.68 -7.73
C ASP A 114 -5.43 8.52 -8.75
N THR A 115 -4.27 7.97 -8.34
CA THR A 115 -3.13 7.69 -9.22
C THR A 115 -3.20 6.30 -9.87
N LEU A 116 -4.06 5.42 -9.39
CA LEU A 116 -4.16 4.04 -9.88
C LEU A 116 -4.42 3.95 -11.39
N PRO A 117 -5.37 4.70 -11.99
CA PRO A 117 -5.67 4.55 -13.41
C PRO A 117 -4.47 4.88 -14.32
N GLU A 118 -3.74 5.95 -14.03
CA GLU A 118 -2.56 6.34 -14.82
C GLU A 118 -1.40 5.34 -14.68
N ILE A 119 -1.25 4.76 -13.48
CA ILE A 119 -0.24 3.73 -13.24
C ILE A 119 -0.62 2.42 -13.95
N VAL A 120 -1.89 2.03 -13.94
CA VAL A 120 -2.38 0.86 -14.69
C VAL A 120 -2.11 1.02 -16.19
N GLU A 121 -2.36 2.20 -16.74
CA GLU A 121 -2.06 2.50 -18.15
C GLU A 121 -0.54 2.41 -18.42
N ALA A 122 0.29 2.98 -17.54
CA ALA A 122 1.75 2.94 -17.69
C ALA A 122 2.33 1.53 -17.55
N VAL A 123 1.78 0.72 -16.68
CA VAL A 123 2.19 -0.69 -16.48
C VAL A 123 1.76 -1.57 -17.67
N ASP A 124 0.57 -1.32 -18.22
CA ASP A 124 0.04 -2.03 -19.40
C ASP A 124 0.11 -3.56 -19.28
N GLY A 125 -0.28 -4.09 -18.12
CA GLY A 125 -0.29 -5.53 -17.84
C GLY A 125 1.07 -6.21 -17.79
N ARG A 126 2.18 -5.46 -17.81
CA ARG A 126 3.55 -6.01 -17.85
C ARG A 126 4.06 -6.49 -16.49
N CYS A 127 3.45 -6.07 -15.40
CA CYS A 127 3.68 -6.58 -14.06
C CYS A 127 2.42 -6.44 -13.22
N GLN A 128 2.41 -7.04 -12.02
CA GLN A 128 1.28 -6.91 -11.10
C GLN A 128 1.24 -5.55 -10.41
N ILE A 129 0.06 -5.14 -9.94
CA ILE A 129 -0.15 -3.89 -9.22
C ILE A 129 -0.80 -4.18 -7.86
N ILE A 130 -0.12 -3.81 -6.79
CA ILE A 130 -0.67 -3.77 -5.42
C ILE A 130 -0.93 -2.31 -5.06
N ILE A 131 -1.98 -2.04 -4.30
CA ILE A 131 -2.29 -0.71 -3.79
C ILE A 131 -2.62 -0.75 -2.29
N ASP A 132 -2.14 0.23 -1.53
CA ASP A 132 -2.59 0.49 -0.16
C ASP A 132 -3.15 1.92 -0.02
N GLY A 133 -3.51 2.30 1.19
CA GLY A 133 -3.88 3.68 1.53
C GLY A 133 -5.39 3.90 1.62
N GLY A 134 -5.89 3.99 2.86
CA GLY A 134 -7.26 4.39 3.14
C GLY A 134 -8.31 3.29 3.06
N PHE A 135 -7.97 2.09 2.65
CA PHE A 135 -8.91 0.97 2.54
C PHE A 135 -9.37 0.50 3.93
N THR A 136 -10.67 0.68 4.20
CA THR A 136 -11.29 0.28 5.46
C THR A 136 -12.56 -0.56 5.27
N ARG A 137 -13.10 -0.60 4.07
CA ARG A 137 -14.31 -1.33 3.70
C ARG A 137 -14.10 -2.12 2.41
N ALA A 138 -14.83 -3.21 2.27
CA ALA A 138 -14.78 -4.06 1.09
C ALA A 138 -15.11 -3.31 -0.21
N GLY A 139 -16.09 -2.40 -0.16
CA GLY A 139 -16.45 -1.59 -1.33
C GLY A 139 -15.30 -0.73 -1.87
N ASP A 140 -14.40 -0.26 -1.00
CA ASP A 140 -13.22 0.49 -1.44
C ASP A 140 -12.21 -0.43 -2.11
N MET A 141 -12.03 -1.65 -1.56
CA MET A 141 -11.14 -2.66 -2.13
C MET A 141 -11.61 -3.10 -3.51
N LEU A 142 -12.90 -3.38 -3.67
CA LEU A 142 -13.49 -3.79 -4.95
C LEU A 142 -13.40 -2.68 -6.01
N LYS A 143 -13.48 -1.40 -5.62
CA LYS A 143 -13.22 -0.28 -6.54
C LYS A 143 -11.78 -0.29 -7.06
N ALA A 144 -10.79 -0.55 -6.18
CA ALA A 144 -9.40 -0.63 -6.61
C ALA A 144 -9.17 -1.80 -7.58
N ILE A 145 -9.73 -2.97 -7.30
CA ILE A 145 -9.68 -4.12 -8.22
C ILE A 145 -10.36 -3.78 -9.56
N ALA A 146 -11.54 -3.17 -9.52
CA ALA A 146 -12.25 -2.76 -10.74
C ALA A 146 -11.48 -1.73 -11.57
N LEU A 147 -10.64 -0.91 -10.95
CA LEU A 147 -9.78 0.06 -11.60
C LEU A 147 -8.44 -0.52 -12.08
N GLY A 148 -8.20 -1.81 -11.85
CA GLY A 148 -7.05 -2.53 -12.40
C GLY A 148 -5.93 -2.88 -11.42
N ALA A 149 -6.16 -2.79 -10.10
CA ALA A 149 -5.24 -3.37 -9.12
C ALA A 149 -5.43 -4.88 -9.03
N ASP A 150 -4.33 -5.65 -8.91
CA ASP A 150 -4.36 -7.10 -8.68
C ASP A 150 -4.60 -7.44 -7.21
N ALA A 151 -4.16 -6.58 -6.30
CA ALA A 151 -4.35 -6.77 -4.87
C ALA A 151 -4.43 -5.45 -4.09
N VAL A 152 -5.10 -5.52 -2.94
CA VAL A 152 -5.23 -4.40 -2.01
C VAL A 152 -4.61 -4.76 -0.67
N ALA A 153 -3.85 -3.83 -0.10
CA ALA A 153 -3.23 -4.01 1.20
C ALA A 153 -3.81 -3.03 2.24
N ILE A 154 -3.90 -3.50 3.49
CA ILE A 154 -4.36 -2.72 4.62
C ILE A 154 -3.23 -2.43 5.61
N GLY A 155 -3.13 -1.20 6.06
CA GLY A 155 -2.13 -0.76 7.03
C GLY A 155 -2.76 -0.47 8.40
N ARG A 156 -3.34 0.72 8.56
CA ARG A 156 -3.92 1.16 9.84
C ARG A 156 -5.10 0.32 10.31
N LEU A 157 -5.92 -0.21 9.41
CA LEU A 157 -7.06 -1.05 9.76
C LEU A 157 -6.61 -2.29 10.52
N GLN A 158 -5.57 -3.00 10.05
CA GLN A 158 -5.02 -4.15 10.78
C GLN A 158 -4.44 -3.75 12.14
N ALA A 159 -3.77 -2.58 12.24
CA ALA A 159 -3.19 -2.11 13.49
C ALA A 159 -4.29 -1.79 14.52
N TRP A 160 -5.40 -1.18 14.10
CA TRP A 160 -6.56 -0.94 14.95
C TRP A 160 -7.22 -2.23 15.41
N ALA A 161 -7.39 -3.20 14.51
CA ALA A 161 -7.95 -4.50 14.84
C ALA A 161 -7.09 -5.25 15.85
N LEU A 162 -5.77 -5.26 15.68
CA LEU A 162 -4.82 -5.81 16.66
C LEU A 162 -4.87 -5.07 17.99
N GLY A 163 -4.96 -3.73 17.97
CA GLY A 163 -5.09 -2.93 19.18
C GLY A 163 -6.40 -3.17 19.94
N ALA A 164 -7.48 -3.47 19.23
CA ALA A 164 -8.79 -3.72 19.82
C ALA A 164 -8.94 -5.13 20.42
N GLY A 165 -8.31 -6.16 19.84
CA GLY A 165 -8.53 -7.54 20.24
C GLY A 165 -7.39 -8.51 19.94
N ASN A 166 -6.15 -8.03 19.83
CA ASN A 166 -5.00 -8.85 19.48
C ASN A 166 -5.21 -9.65 18.18
N ALA A 167 -4.73 -10.89 18.11
CA ALA A 167 -4.89 -11.75 16.93
C ALA A 167 -6.36 -12.03 16.60
N GLU A 168 -7.19 -12.25 17.60
CA GLU A 168 -8.63 -12.49 17.41
C GLU A 168 -9.34 -11.28 16.82
N GLY A 169 -8.97 -10.07 17.24
CA GLY A 169 -9.47 -8.83 16.65
C GLY A 169 -9.11 -8.69 15.19
N LEU A 170 -7.89 -9.06 14.81
CA LEU A 170 -7.47 -9.05 13.40
C LEU A 170 -8.23 -10.12 12.58
N ILE A 171 -8.34 -11.34 13.10
CA ILE A 171 -9.11 -12.40 12.45
C ILE A 171 -10.55 -11.93 12.21
N LYS A 172 -11.18 -11.37 13.24
CA LYS A 172 -12.55 -10.85 13.11
C LYS A 172 -12.68 -9.72 12.10
N CYS A 173 -11.71 -8.84 12.02
CA CYS A 173 -11.67 -7.79 11.01
C CYS A 173 -11.62 -8.37 9.59
N LEU A 174 -10.78 -9.37 9.35
CA LEU A 174 -10.66 -10.03 8.05
C LEU A 174 -11.95 -10.79 7.67
N GLU A 175 -12.55 -11.52 8.60
CA GLU A 175 -13.86 -12.17 8.39
C GLU A 175 -14.96 -11.17 8.01
N LEU A 176 -15.00 -10.00 8.66
CA LEU A 176 -15.97 -8.97 8.33
C LEU A 176 -15.76 -8.39 6.94
N LEU A 177 -14.49 -8.18 6.53
CA LEU A 177 -14.17 -7.75 5.18
C LEU A 177 -14.57 -8.79 4.13
N GLU A 178 -14.31 -10.08 4.40
CA GLU A 178 -14.71 -11.19 3.52
C GLU A 178 -16.24 -11.21 3.32
N ILE A 179 -17.01 -11.13 4.40
CA ILE A 179 -18.47 -11.06 4.34
C ILE A 179 -18.95 -9.83 3.53
N GLU A 180 -18.30 -8.69 3.71
CA GLU A 180 -18.64 -7.47 2.94
C GLU A 180 -18.30 -7.64 1.46
N ILE A 181 -17.17 -8.27 1.11
CA ILE A 181 -16.78 -8.58 -0.27
C ILE A 181 -17.85 -9.46 -0.93
N GLU A 182 -18.19 -10.59 -0.30
CA GLU A 182 -19.19 -11.52 -0.84
C GLU A 182 -20.53 -10.82 -1.08
N ARG A 183 -21.01 -10.05 -0.11
CA ARG A 183 -22.28 -9.32 -0.23
C ARG A 183 -22.25 -8.28 -1.35
N THR A 184 -21.14 -7.52 -1.43
CA THR A 184 -21.02 -6.48 -2.46
C THR A 184 -20.93 -7.11 -3.84
N MET A 185 -20.15 -8.17 -4.03
CA MET A 185 -20.06 -8.91 -5.27
C MET A 185 -21.44 -9.48 -5.68
N GLY A 186 -22.16 -10.07 -4.72
CA GLY A 186 -23.52 -10.58 -4.96
C GLY A 186 -24.49 -9.49 -5.40
N LEU A 187 -24.43 -8.30 -4.81
CA LEU A 187 -25.25 -7.16 -5.21
C LEU A 187 -24.86 -6.59 -6.58
N LEU A 188 -23.60 -6.68 -6.97
CA LEU A 188 -23.10 -6.31 -8.29
C LEU A 188 -23.42 -7.38 -9.36
N GLY A 189 -23.82 -8.58 -8.95
CA GLY A 189 -24.11 -9.70 -9.87
C GLY A 189 -22.85 -10.37 -10.41
N VAL A 190 -21.73 -10.28 -9.68
CA VAL A 190 -20.45 -10.91 -10.07
C VAL A 190 -20.08 -12.05 -9.11
N THR A 191 -19.43 -13.08 -9.65
CA THR A 191 -19.05 -14.31 -8.92
C THR A 191 -17.53 -14.47 -8.77
N SER A 192 -16.74 -13.66 -9.48
CA SER A 192 -15.28 -13.59 -9.34
C SER A 192 -14.79 -12.15 -9.48
N LEU A 193 -13.60 -11.88 -8.93
CA LEU A 193 -12.99 -10.55 -9.02
C LEU A 193 -12.62 -10.17 -10.45
N ASP A 194 -12.31 -11.13 -11.30
CA ASP A 194 -11.94 -10.95 -12.73
C ASP A 194 -13.08 -10.36 -13.57
N GLN A 195 -14.32 -10.42 -13.08
CA GLN A 195 -15.48 -9.82 -13.75
C GLN A 195 -15.57 -8.31 -13.48
N LEU A 196 -14.89 -7.82 -12.45
CA LEU A 196 -14.85 -6.39 -12.13
C LEU A 196 -13.99 -5.65 -13.17
N ASN A 197 -14.47 -4.49 -13.56
CA ASN A 197 -13.81 -3.61 -14.53
C ASN A 197 -14.22 -2.15 -14.28
N PRO A 198 -13.58 -1.16 -14.91
CA PRO A 198 -13.85 0.25 -14.64
C PRO A 198 -15.31 0.69 -14.82
N SER A 199 -16.15 -0.04 -15.56
CA SER A 199 -17.56 0.31 -15.72
C SER A 199 -18.39 0.17 -14.42
N TYR A 200 -17.87 -0.54 -13.42
CA TYR A 200 -18.47 -0.64 -12.09
C TYR A 200 -18.19 0.56 -11.19
N VAL A 201 -17.29 1.45 -11.61
CA VAL A 201 -16.82 2.59 -10.81
C VAL A 201 -17.15 3.89 -11.52
N GLY A 202 -17.69 4.86 -10.78
CA GLY A 202 -17.98 6.18 -11.31
C GLY A 202 -17.47 7.28 -10.38
N PRO A 203 -17.21 8.50 -10.89
CA PRO A 203 -16.85 9.64 -10.06
C PRO A 203 -18.01 9.96 -9.10
N ALA A 204 -17.67 10.14 -7.83
CA ALA A 204 -18.64 10.55 -6.81
C ALA A 204 -18.39 12.00 -6.41
N MET A 205 -19.48 12.67 -6.02
CA MET A 205 -19.34 13.98 -5.35
C MET A 205 -18.61 13.78 -4.02
N PRO A 206 -17.73 14.72 -3.62
CA PRO A 206 -17.07 14.67 -2.33
C PRO A 206 -18.11 14.47 -1.22
N VAL A 207 -17.97 13.40 -0.44
CA VAL A 207 -18.84 13.17 0.72
C VAL A 207 -18.45 14.23 1.75
N ARG A 208 -19.36 15.20 1.93
CA ARG A 208 -19.27 16.12 3.05
C ARG A 208 -19.65 15.34 4.30
N LEU A 209 -19.83 15.82 5.40
CA LEU A 209 -20.09 15.16 6.70
C LEU A 209 -20.94 13.88 6.59
N PRO A 210 -20.74 12.86 7.42
CA PRO A 210 -21.61 11.70 7.51
C PRO A 210 -23.08 12.16 7.70
N HIS A 211 -24.01 11.53 7.02
CA HIS A 211 -25.45 11.77 7.12
C HIS A 211 -26.19 10.44 7.37
N GLU A 212 -27.50 10.48 7.56
CA GLU A 212 -28.29 9.31 7.93
C GLU A 212 -28.17 8.11 6.97
N HIS A 213 -27.83 8.35 5.72
CA HIS A 213 -27.57 7.29 4.71
C HIS A 213 -26.11 6.92 4.59
N SER A 214 -25.22 7.46 5.42
CA SER A 214 -23.80 7.12 5.43
C SER A 214 -23.58 5.74 6.03
N ALA A 215 -22.64 4.96 5.48
CA ALA A 215 -22.15 3.72 6.09
C ALA A 215 -21.50 3.94 7.47
N PHE A 216 -21.07 5.17 7.73
CA PHE A 216 -20.56 5.61 9.04
C PHE A 216 -21.58 6.60 9.63
N PRO A 217 -22.37 6.17 10.61
CA PRO A 217 -23.33 7.05 11.26
C PRO A 217 -22.62 8.26 11.89
N HIS A 218 -23.27 9.40 11.85
CA HIS A 218 -22.80 10.61 12.50
C HIS A 218 -22.66 10.36 14.00
N LEU A 219 -21.43 10.44 14.49
CA LEU A 219 -21.18 10.44 15.93
C LEU A 219 -21.33 11.88 16.43
N PRO A 220 -22.09 12.12 17.50
CA PRO A 220 -22.13 13.43 18.14
C PRO A 220 -20.74 13.90 18.53
N ASP A 221 -20.45 15.20 18.33
CA ASP A 221 -19.13 15.80 18.56
C ASP A 221 -18.60 15.58 20.00
N ASP A 222 -19.48 15.38 20.94
CA ASP A 222 -19.20 15.12 22.35
C ASP A 222 -18.66 13.70 22.66
N ARG A 223 -18.58 12.82 21.64
CA ARG A 223 -18.00 11.46 21.79
C ARG A 223 -16.56 11.36 21.31
N ILE A 224 -15.96 12.44 20.85
CA ILE A 224 -14.58 12.50 20.33
C ILE A 224 -13.67 13.34 21.24
N ALA A 225 -14.04 13.57 22.47
CA ALA A 225 -13.21 14.23 23.48
C ALA A 225 -12.27 13.25 24.19
#